data_136a883c2dd2e2d94e3ad96874891ed2
#
_entry.id   136a883c2dd2e2d94e3ad96874891ed2
#
_cell.length_a   1.000
_cell.length_b   1.000
_cell.length_c   1.000
_cell.angle_alpha   90.00
_cell.angle_beta   90.00
_cell.angle_gamma   90.00
#
_symmetry.space_group_name_H-M   'P 1'
#
loop_
_entity.id
_entity.type
_entity.pdbx_description
1 polymer ?
#
loop_
_entity_poly.entity_id
_entity_poly.type
_entity_poly.pdbx_seq_one_letter_code
_entity_poly.pdbx_strand_id
1 'polypeptide(L)'
;MVGLLEEEGFSPTSTTETFAAITLEVDTRRWAGVPFYLRTGKRLGRRVTEIALVFKRAPHLPFDATMTDELGKNALVIRVQPDEGITLRFGSKVPGHAMEVRDVNMDFSYGSAFAEASPEAYERLILDVLLGEPSLFPV
;
A
#
# COMPACT_ATOMS: atom_id res chain seq x y z
N MET A 1 -10.59 -24.03 11.20
CA MET A 1 -10.16 -22.67 11.59
C MET A 1 -10.99 -22.32 12.80
N VAL A 2 -10.36 -22.01 13.93
CA VAL A 2 -11.08 -21.65 15.17
C VAL A 2 -11.65 -20.25 15.00
N GLY A 3 -12.91 -20.04 15.41
CA GLY A 3 -13.52 -18.72 15.38
C GLY A 3 -12.93 -17.79 16.45
N LEU A 4 -13.04 -16.46 16.26
CA LEU A 4 -12.50 -15.49 17.23
C LEU A 4 -13.05 -15.70 18.65
N LEU A 5 -14.35 -15.99 18.76
CA LEU A 5 -15.02 -16.18 20.05
C LEU A 5 -14.65 -17.49 20.74
N GLU A 6 -13.98 -18.40 20.04
CA GLU A 6 -13.49 -19.69 20.56
C GLU A 6 -12.03 -19.62 20.99
N GLU A 7 -11.39 -18.44 20.83
CA GLU A 7 -9.99 -18.25 21.19
C GLU A 7 -9.82 -17.91 22.68
N GLU A 8 -8.73 -18.40 23.22
CA GLU A 8 -8.37 -18.09 24.61
C GLU A 8 -8.17 -16.58 24.81
N GLY A 9 -8.78 -16.03 25.84
CA GLY A 9 -8.72 -14.60 26.15
C GLY A 9 -9.82 -13.74 25.52
N PHE A 10 -10.69 -14.32 24.69
CA PHE A 10 -11.85 -13.59 24.17
C PHE A 10 -13.13 -13.93 24.93
N SER A 11 -13.96 -12.90 25.18
CA SER A 11 -15.29 -13.14 25.72
C SER A 11 -16.17 -13.78 24.65
N PRO A 12 -16.88 -14.88 24.93
CA PRO A 12 -17.79 -15.52 23.97
C PRO A 12 -18.96 -14.64 23.53
N THR A 13 -19.20 -13.54 24.25
CA THR A 13 -20.24 -12.54 23.94
C THR A 13 -19.68 -11.26 23.34
N SER A 14 -18.41 -11.23 22.98
CA SER A 14 -17.79 -10.04 22.37
C SER A 14 -18.45 -9.68 21.04
N THR A 15 -18.81 -8.41 20.88
CA THR A 15 -19.30 -7.81 19.64
C THR A 15 -18.27 -6.91 18.99
N THR A 16 -17.01 -6.97 19.44
CA THR A 16 -15.92 -6.17 18.90
C THR A 16 -15.65 -6.56 17.43
N GLU A 17 -15.65 -5.60 16.55
CA GLU A 17 -15.35 -5.80 15.14
C GLU A 17 -13.89 -6.22 14.96
N THR A 18 -13.70 -7.24 14.13
CA THR A 18 -12.36 -7.76 13.78
C THR A 18 -11.93 -7.43 12.37
N PHE A 19 -12.83 -6.86 11.59
CA PHE A 19 -12.59 -6.38 10.23
C PHE A 19 -13.42 -5.13 9.98
N ALA A 20 -12.80 -4.14 9.35
CA ALA A 20 -13.48 -2.95 8.85
C ALA A 20 -13.04 -2.66 7.42
N ALA A 21 -14.01 -2.32 6.58
CA ALA A 21 -13.77 -1.81 5.23
C ALA A 21 -14.66 -0.59 5.03
N ILE A 22 -14.05 0.55 4.74
CA ILE A 22 -14.76 1.82 4.54
C ILE A 22 -14.33 2.48 3.24
N THR A 23 -15.25 3.20 2.63
CA THR A 23 -14.98 4.09 1.51
C THR A 23 -15.10 5.52 2.00
N LEU A 24 -14.08 6.32 1.74
CA LEU A 24 -14.03 7.73 2.10
C LEU A 24 -13.87 8.58 0.84
N GLU A 25 -14.39 9.78 0.90
CA GLU A 25 -14.16 10.82 -0.08
C GLU A 25 -13.60 12.07 0.62
N VAL A 26 -12.68 12.75 -0.04
CA VAL A 26 -12.04 13.96 0.49
C VAL A 26 -12.31 15.09 -0.48
N ASP A 27 -13.20 16.00 -0.08
CA ASP A 27 -13.63 17.10 -0.92
C ASP A 27 -12.64 18.29 -0.85
N THR A 28 -11.48 18.07 -1.46
CA THR A 28 -10.44 19.08 -1.65
C THR A 28 -10.08 19.18 -3.12
N ARG A 29 -9.46 20.30 -3.51
CA ARG A 29 -9.02 20.51 -4.90
C ARG A 29 -8.17 19.35 -5.46
N ARG A 30 -7.38 18.70 -4.61
CA ARG A 30 -6.50 17.60 -5.02
C ARG A 30 -7.25 16.28 -5.15
N TRP A 31 -8.17 15.99 -4.25
CA TRP A 31 -8.75 14.67 -4.05
C TRP A 31 -10.22 14.55 -4.43
N ALA A 32 -10.87 15.65 -4.82
CA ALA A 32 -12.27 15.61 -5.25
C ALA A 32 -12.49 14.56 -6.35
N GLY A 33 -13.46 13.66 -6.13
CA GLY A 33 -13.79 12.56 -7.04
C GLY A 33 -12.79 11.39 -7.03
N VAL A 34 -11.87 11.34 -6.06
CA VAL A 34 -10.98 10.18 -5.84
C VAL A 34 -11.50 9.38 -4.66
N PRO A 35 -11.95 8.13 -4.86
CA PRO A 35 -12.39 7.29 -3.76
C PRO A 35 -11.17 6.74 -2.99
N PHE A 36 -11.29 6.73 -1.66
CA PHE A 36 -10.32 6.12 -0.76
C PHE A 36 -10.95 4.86 -0.16
N TYR A 37 -10.35 3.72 -0.43
CA TYR A 37 -10.76 2.44 0.12
C TYR A 37 -9.81 2.06 1.25
N LEU A 38 -10.30 2.08 2.48
CA LEU A 38 -9.54 1.68 3.65
C LEU A 38 -10.07 0.36 4.16
N ARG A 39 -9.18 -0.58 4.41
CA ARG A 39 -9.51 -1.85 5.07
C ARG A 39 -8.48 -2.19 6.12
N THR A 40 -8.95 -2.71 7.22
CA THR A 40 -8.12 -3.22 8.30
C THR A 40 -8.78 -4.42 8.94
N GLY A 41 -8.01 -5.30 9.55
CA GLY A 41 -8.60 -6.45 10.22
C GLY A 41 -7.57 -7.31 10.95
N LYS A 42 -8.07 -8.13 11.85
CA LYS A 42 -7.30 -9.16 12.52
C LYS A 42 -7.23 -10.42 11.65
N ARG A 43 -6.11 -11.13 11.71
CA ARG A 43 -5.90 -12.42 11.01
C ARG A 43 -6.17 -12.38 9.50
N LEU A 44 -5.88 -11.26 8.86
CA LEU A 44 -5.84 -11.19 7.41
C LEU A 44 -4.72 -12.08 6.88
N GLY A 45 -4.79 -12.50 5.63
CA GLY A 45 -3.84 -13.44 5.02
C GLY A 45 -2.37 -12.99 5.05
N ARG A 46 -2.13 -11.69 5.23
CA ARG A 46 -0.79 -11.09 5.38
C ARG A 46 -0.84 -9.95 6.39
N ARG A 47 0.21 -9.86 7.22
CA ARG A 47 0.45 -8.68 8.06
C ARG A 47 1.22 -7.66 7.24
N VAL A 48 0.51 -6.66 6.72
CA VAL A 48 1.08 -5.62 5.87
C VAL A 48 0.31 -4.32 6.07
N THR A 49 1.03 -3.21 6.04
CA THR A 49 0.45 -1.88 5.90
C THR A 49 0.99 -1.29 4.60
N GLU A 50 0.09 -1.01 3.67
CA GLU A 50 0.45 -0.47 2.36
C GLU A 50 -0.57 0.57 1.89
N ILE A 51 -0.10 1.50 1.07
CA ILE A 51 -0.92 2.48 0.37
C ILE A 51 -0.77 2.22 -1.12
N ALA A 52 -1.86 1.87 -1.80
CA ALA A 52 -1.87 1.63 -3.23
C ALA A 52 -2.59 2.75 -3.98
N LEU A 53 -1.88 3.48 -4.82
CA LEU A 53 -2.45 4.44 -5.75
C LEU A 53 -2.63 3.75 -7.11
N VAL A 54 -3.87 3.51 -7.49
CA VAL A 54 -4.20 2.90 -8.77
C VAL A 54 -4.57 4.00 -9.76
N PHE A 55 -3.78 4.15 -10.81
CA PHE A 55 -3.98 5.20 -11.80
C PHE A 55 -5.13 4.86 -12.76
N LYS A 56 -5.78 5.88 -13.28
CA LYS A 56 -6.77 5.71 -14.36
C LYS A 56 -6.05 5.22 -15.63
N ARG A 57 -6.74 4.42 -16.44
CA ARG A 57 -6.22 4.09 -17.77
C ARG A 57 -6.09 5.35 -18.61
N ALA A 58 -5.03 5.41 -19.41
CA ALA A 58 -4.91 6.47 -20.42
C ALA A 58 -6.09 6.38 -21.39
N PRO A 59 -6.72 7.50 -21.75
CA PRO A 59 -7.87 7.50 -22.68
C PRO A 59 -7.48 7.00 -24.09
N HIS A 60 -6.23 7.20 -24.48
CA HIS A 60 -5.67 6.73 -25.72
C HIS A 60 -4.31 6.08 -25.48
N LEU A 61 -4.13 4.90 -26.02
CA LEU A 61 -2.85 4.22 -26.06
C LEU A 61 -2.40 4.18 -27.52
N PRO A 62 -1.11 4.38 -27.81
CA PRO A 62 -0.57 4.31 -29.16
C PRO A 62 -0.47 2.87 -29.70
N PHE A 63 -1.05 1.90 -28.98
CA PHE A 63 -1.03 0.48 -29.28
C PHE A 63 -2.45 -0.03 -29.51
N ASP A 64 -2.58 -1.09 -30.32
CA ASP A 64 -3.86 -1.75 -30.53
C ASP A 64 -4.47 -2.27 -29.22
N ALA A 65 -5.79 -2.19 -29.10
CA ALA A 65 -6.53 -2.62 -27.91
C ALA A 65 -6.22 -4.09 -27.56
N THR A 66 -6.07 -4.95 -28.57
CA THR A 66 -5.74 -6.37 -28.39
C THR A 66 -4.39 -6.62 -27.71
N MET A 67 -3.47 -5.66 -27.79
CA MET A 67 -2.16 -5.75 -27.15
C MET A 67 -2.16 -5.26 -25.71
N THR A 68 -3.19 -4.54 -25.32
CA THR A 68 -3.26 -3.83 -24.03
C THR A 68 -4.42 -4.26 -23.14
N ASP A 69 -5.34 -5.11 -23.66
CA ASP A 69 -6.54 -5.54 -22.90
C ASP A 69 -6.19 -6.35 -21.65
N GLU A 70 -5.10 -7.12 -21.72
CA GLU A 70 -4.62 -7.91 -20.56
C GLU A 70 -3.78 -7.09 -19.59
N LEU A 71 -3.38 -5.87 -19.93
CA LEU A 71 -2.58 -5.04 -19.05
C LEU A 71 -3.38 -4.57 -17.85
N GLY A 72 -2.77 -4.71 -16.68
CA GLY A 72 -3.26 -4.11 -15.46
C GLY A 72 -3.23 -2.58 -15.51
N LYS A 73 -3.90 -1.95 -14.57
CA LYS A 73 -3.74 -0.51 -14.35
C LYS A 73 -2.37 -0.25 -13.76
N ASN A 74 -1.73 0.85 -14.18
CA ASN A 74 -0.53 1.32 -13.52
C ASN A 74 -0.83 1.59 -12.05
N ALA A 75 0.10 1.27 -11.18
CA ALA A 75 -0.09 1.44 -9.74
C ALA A 75 1.23 1.77 -9.06
N LEU A 76 1.16 2.67 -8.09
CA LEU A 76 2.22 2.95 -7.14
C LEU A 76 1.82 2.39 -5.79
N VAL A 77 2.61 1.45 -5.27
CA VAL A 77 2.38 0.83 -3.97
C VAL A 77 3.49 1.26 -3.02
N ILE A 78 3.11 1.92 -1.94
CA ILE A 78 4.00 2.33 -0.86
C ILE A 78 3.80 1.33 0.28
N ARG A 79 4.83 0.53 0.55
CA ARG A 79 4.85 -0.39 1.70
C ARG A 79 5.40 0.34 2.91
N VAL A 80 4.61 0.37 3.98
CA VAL A 80 4.96 1.04 5.23
C VAL A 80 5.59 0.04 6.20
N GLN A 81 5.05 -1.18 6.26
CA GLN A 81 5.57 -2.28 7.09
C GLN A 81 5.03 -3.64 6.62
N PRO A 82 5.77 -4.76 6.86
CA PRO A 82 7.04 -4.86 7.59
C PRO A 82 8.27 -4.47 6.75
N ASP A 83 8.16 -4.60 5.42
CA ASP A 83 9.26 -4.37 4.47
C ASP A 83 9.02 -3.03 3.76
N GLU A 84 9.62 -1.97 4.28
CA GLU A 84 9.49 -0.63 3.75
C GLU A 84 10.00 -0.53 2.31
N GLY A 85 9.22 0.11 1.44
CA GLY A 85 9.60 0.23 0.05
C GLY A 85 8.53 0.79 -0.85
N ILE A 86 8.86 0.92 -2.12
CA ILE A 86 7.99 1.43 -3.17
C ILE A 86 8.03 0.49 -4.36
N THR A 87 6.87 0.12 -4.87
CA THR A 87 6.73 -0.63 -6.11
C THR A 87 5.94 0.20 -7.10
N LEU A 88 6.50 0.46 -8.28
CA LEU A 88 5.80 1.04 -9.41
C LEU A 88 5.51 -0.05 -10.43
N ARG A 89 4.22 -0.33 -10.69
CA ARG A 89 3.76 -1.25 -11.74
C ARG A 89 3.31 -0.45 -12.95
N PHE A 90 3.79 -0.83 -14.14
CA PHE A 90 3.42 -0.20 -15.41
C PHE A 90 3.63 -1.16 -16.58
N GLY A 91 2.92 -0.88 -17.68
CA GLY A 91 3.13 -1.62 -18.95
C GLY A 91 4.42 -1.20 -19.64
N SER A 92 5.22 -2.15 -20.05
CA SER A 92 6.45 -1.92 -20.82
C SER A 92 6.52 -2.81 -22.05
N LYS A 93 7.09 -2.28 -23.14
CA LYS A 93 7.33 -3.06 -24.35
C LYS A 93 8.33 -4.17 -24.06
N VAL A 94 8.00 -5.38 -24.49
CA VAL A 94 8.95 -6.50 -24.47
C VAL A 94 10.04 -6.25 -25.50
N PRO A 95 11.33 -6.46 -25.16
CA PRO A 95 12.42 -6.37 -26.13
C PRO A 95 12.21 -7.35 -27.29
N GLY A 96 12.43 -6.92 -28.52
CA GLY A 96 12.25 -7.72 -29.73
C GLY A 96 11.53 -6.98 -30.84
N HIS A 97 11.30 -7.68 -31.96
CA HIS A 97 10.64 -7.11 -33.16
C HIS A 97 9.12 -7.02 -33.02
N ALA A 98 8.52 -7.90 -32.22
CA ALA A 98 7.09 -7.86 -31.97
C ALA A 98 6.71 -6.67 -31.07
N MET A 99 5.55 -6.07 -31.34
CA MET A 99 4.96 -5.05 -30.50
C MET A 99 4.13 -5.76 -29.42
N GLU A 100 4.80 -6.23 -28.38
CA GLU A 100 4.19 -6.87 -27.21
C GLU A 100 4.43 -6.00 -25.99
N VAL A 101 3.41 -5.80 -25.17
CA VAL A 101 3.48 -5.03 -23.91
C VAL A 101 3.13 -5.94 -22.76
N ARG A 102 3.90 -5.91 -21.70
CA ARG A 102 3.66 -6.66 -20.46
C ARG A 102 3.75 -5.76 -19.24
N ASP A 103 3.05 -6.14 -18.18
CA ASP A 103 3.20 -5.51 -16.88
C ASP A 103 4.59 -5.82 -16.31
N VAL A 104 5.29 -4.78 -15.89
CA VAL A 104 6.58 -4.85 -15.20
C VAL A 104 6.52 -4.08 -13.89
N ASN A 105 7.38 -4.46 -12.96
CA ASN A 105 7.53 -3.78 -11.69
C ASN A 105 8.92 -3.16 -11.59
N MET A 106 8.94 -1.95 -11.05
CA MET A 106 10.15 -1.30 -10.57
C MET A 106 10.05 -1.25 -9.05
N ASP A 107 10.95 -1.93 -8.37
CA ASP A 107 10.93 -2.07 -6.92
C ASP A 107 12.10 -1.33 -6.28
N PHE A 108 11.77 -0.54 -5.24
CA PHE A 108 12.73 0.01 -4.31
C PHE A 108 12.44 -0.56 -2.91
N SER A 109 13.47 -1.04 -2.23
CA SER A 109 13.38 -1.54 -0.86
C SER A 109 14.43 -0.86 0.00
N TYR A 110 14.00 -0.28 1.12
CA TYR A 110 14.89 0.40 2.05
C TYR A 110 15.95 -0.54 2.63
N GLY A 111 15.56 -1.73 3.07
CA GLY A 111 16.48 -2.70 3.65
C GLY A 111 17.60 -3.12 2.70
N SER A 112 17.32 -3.25 1.40
CA SER A 112 18.35 -3.61 0.40
C SER A 112 19.18 -2.41 -0.05
N ALA A 113 18.60 -1.19 -0.03
CA ALA A 113 19.29 0.01 -0.51
C ALA A 113 20.28 0.58 0.51
N PHE A 114 19.96 0.49 1.81
CA PHE A 114 20.76 1.13 2.85
C PHE A 114 21.49 0.13 3.76
N ALA A 115 21.18 -1.17 3.68
CA ALA A 115 21.79 -2.24 4.48
C ALA A 115 21.76 -2.00 6.01
N GLU A 116 20.97 -1.03 6.47
CA GLU A 116 20.82 -0.65 7.87
C GLU A 116 19.42 -1.06 8.36
N ALA A 117 19.34 -1.57 9.58
CA ALA A 117 18.07 -1.78 10.23
C ALA A 117 17.42 -0.43 10.52
N SER A 118 16.21 -0.20 10.03
CA SER A 118 15.43 0.97 10.41
C SER A 118 15.19 0.93 11.93
N PRO A 119 15.52 2.00 12.69
CA PRO A 119 15.24 2.02 14.12
C PRO A 119 13.73 1.90 14.35
N GLU A 120 13.34 1.28 15.46
CA GLU A 120 11.92 1.22 15.81
C GLU A 120 11.33 2.63 15.94
N ALA A 121 10.06 2.78 15.51
CA ALA A 121 9.39 4.09 15.53
C ALA A 121 9.39 4.73 16.93
N TYR A 122 9.24 3.94 17.99
CA TYR A 122 9.27 4.44 19.36
C TYR A 122 10.66 4.92 19.79
N GLU A 123 11.74 4.27 19.37
CA GLU A 123 13.11 4.73 19.65
C GLU A 123 13.33 6.12 19.09
N ARG A 124 12.88 6.36 17.86
CA ARG A 124 12.97 7.67 17.21
C ARG A 124 12.16 8.73 17.96
N LEU A 125 10.90 8.42 18.29
CA LEU A 125 10.04 9.35 19.02
C LEU A 125 10.60 9.73 20.38
N ILE A 126 11.14 8.76 21.14
CA ILE A 126 11.76 9.01 22.45
C ILE A 126 13.01 9.90 22.27
N LEU A 127 13.83 9.60 21.29
CA LEU A 127 15.02 10.41 20.99
C LEU A 127 14.65 11.85 20.64
N ASP A 128 13.64 12.04 19.78
CA ASP A 128 13.19 13.38 19.36
C ASP A 128 12.66 14.18 20.57
N VAL A 129 11.94 13.54 21.51
CA VAL A 129 11.52 14.18 22.78
C VAL A 129 12.72 14.60 23.60
N LEU A 130 13.73 13.74 23.75
CA LEU A 130 14.94 14.04 24.51
C LEU A 130 15.79 15.16 23.91
N LEU A 131 15.77 15.27 22.57
CA LEU A 131 16.50 16.31 21.84
C LEU A 131 15.69 17.61 21.69
N GLY A 132 14.41 17.60 22.03
CA GLY A 132 13.50 18.74 21.84
C GLY A 132 13.14 18.98 20.38
N GLU A 133 13.18 17.95 19.53
CA GLU A 133 12.85 18.02 18.11
C GLU A 133 11.33 17.81 17.89
N PRO A 134 10.58 18.86 17.50
CA PRO A 134 9.13 18.78 17.38
C PRO A 134 8.64 18.18 16.03
N SER A 135 9.54 17.79 15.14
CA SER A 135 9.23 17.47 13.73
C SER A 135 8.17 16.39 13.55
N LEU A 136 8.05 15.44 14.48
CA LEU A 136 7.07 14.34 14.45
C LEU A 136 5.89 14.56 15.41
N PHE A 137 5.85 15.68 16.14
CA PHE A 137 4.78 15.98 17.09
C PHE A 137 3.93 17.12 16.52
N PRO A 138 2.61 16.90 16.29
CA PRO A 138 1.72 17.97 15.90
C PRO A 138 1.60 18.99 17.03
N VAL A 139 1.70 20.28 16.69
CA VAL A 139 1.47 21.41 17.59
C VAL A 139 -0.03 21.73 17.61
#